data_a9834bead124927dd039817619249dbd
#
_entry.id   a9834bead124927dd039817619249dbd
#
_cell.length_a   1.000
_cell.length_b   1.000
_cell.length_c   1.000
_cell.angle_alpha   90.00
_cell.angle_beta   90.00
_cell.angle_gamma   90.00
#
_symmetry.space_group_name_H-M   'P 1'
#
loop_
_entity.id
_entity.type
_entity.pdbx_description
1 polymer ?
#
loop_
_entity_poly.entity_id
_entity_poly.type
_entity_poly.pdbx_seq_one_letter_code
_entity_poly.pdbx_strand_id
1 'polypeptide(L)'
;MKQRLLALAMAAVMAMGLTACGGGGSSEGRTGDTMETYFFDFTVNSAYLTSDYAGRTPGEGNVLLVADITVKNTFEQSIEMYDTDFQVQWDDGDDAYAYPITTDMETYTEVEPVGENQLPGTYPMAVDEERSGELVYEVPSGFTDFSIAYLEQFVDDSGEESTGETFFVYFTAEDQTGASA
;
A
#
# COMPACT_ATOMS: atom_id res chain seq x y z
N MET A 1 -7.58 26.59 3.92
CA MET A 1 -6.37 26.41 4.75
C MET A 1 -5.47 25.46 4.00
N LYS A 2 -4.22 25.81 3.76
CA LYS A 2 -3.31 25.02 2.90
C LYS A 2 -2.76 23.85 3.74
N GLN A 3 -3.24 22.64 3.51
CA GLN A 3 -2.61 21.44 4.03
C GLN A 3 -1.25 21.28 3.32
N ARG A 4 -0.19 21.31 4.10
CA ARG A 4 1.16 21.02 3.61
C ARG A 4 1.36 19.52 3.77
N LEU A 5 1.22 18.79 2.66
CA LEU A 5 1.73 17.43 2.56
C LEU A 5 3.25 17.47 2.75
N LEU A 6 3.73 16.89 3.84
CA LEU A 6 5.14 16.60 4.00
C LEU A 6 5.45 15.37 3.13
N ALA A 7 6.08 15.63 1.99
CA ALA A 7 6.75 14.57 1.24
C ALA A 7 7.92 14.08 2.10
N LEU A 8 7.80 12.87 2.67
CA LEU A 8 8.93 12.20 3.32
C LEU A 8 9.83 11.64 2.22
N ALA A 9 10.98 12.27 2.03
CA ALA A 9 12.08 11.69 1.27
C ALA A 9 12.67 10.54 2.10
N MET A 10 12.44 9.30 1.66
CA MET A 10 13.10 8.12 2.22
C MET A 10 14.13 7.59 1.22
N ALA A 11 15.39 7.70 1.59
CA ALA A 11 16.47 7.02 0.88
C ALA A 11 16.39 5.52 1.16
N ALA A 12 16.09 4.72 0.14
CA ALA A 12 16.11 3.26 0.22
C ALA A 12 17.57 2.79 0.38
N VAL A 13 17.93 2.33 1.56
CA VAL A 13 19.17 1.58 1.78
C VAL A 13 18.81 0.09 1.69
N MET A 14 19.10 -0.54 0.57
CA MET A 14 19.09 -1.99 0.46
C MET A 14 20.25 -2.57 1.26
N ALA A 15 19.98 -2.98 2.51
CA ALA A 15 20.89 -3.80 3.29
C ALA A 15 20.35 -5.22 3.40
N MET A 16 21.00 -6.15 2.71
CA MET A 16 20.78 -7.59 2.87
C MET A 16 21.15 -8.05 4.27
N GLY A 17 20.19 -8.70 4.91
CA GLY A 17 20.40 -9.75 5.90
C GLY A 17 20.77 -9.34 7.30
N LEU A 18 19.91 -9.74 8.23
CA LEU A 18 20.33 -10.54 9.40
C LEU A 18 19.09 -10.77 10.29
N THR A 19 18.78 -12.03 10.49
CA THR A 19 17.82 -12.52 11.47
C THR A 19 18.16 -11.97 12.85
N ALA A 20 17.34 -11.09 13.40
CA ALA A 20 17.35 -10.75 14.82
C ALA A 20 16.10 -11.35 15.48
N CYS A 21 16.32 -12.39 16.26
CA CYS A 21 15.36 -12.95 17.19
C CYS A 21 15.23 -11.99 18.39
N GLY A 22 14.07 -11.32 18.49
CA GLY A 22 13.77 -10.47 19.66
C GLY A 22 12.37 -9.90 19.48
N GLY A 23 11.44 -10.26 20.35
CA GLY A 23 10.01 -9.97 20.29
C GLY A 23 9.68 -8.46 20.20
N GLY A 24 9.48 -8.03 19.00
CA GLY A 24 8.90 -6.83 18.47
C GLY A 24 8.73 -7.14 17.00
N GLY A 25 7.55 -6.90 16.41
CA GLY A 25 7.31 -7.13 15.00
C GLY A 25 8.38 -6.45 14.15
N SER A 26 8.79 -7.07 13.05
CA SER A 26 9.71 -6.44 12.10
C SER A 26 8.94 -5.41 11.29
N SER A 27 9.48 -4.21 11.14
CA SER A 27 8.92 -3.20 10.23
C SER A 27 9.21 -3.50 8.75
N GLU A 28 9.96 -4.57 8.46
CA GLU A 28 10.23 -5.06 7.11
C GLU A 28 9.79 -6.52 6.97
N GLY A 29 9.02 -6.80 5.93
CA GLY A 29 8.50 -8.12 5.61
C GLY A 29 8.50 -8.41 4.13
N ARG A 30 7.99 -9.58 3.78
CA ARG A 30 7.81 -10.07 2.43
C ARG A 30 6.37 -10.53 2.21
N THR A 31 6.01 -10.81 0.96
CA THR A 31 4.72 -11.43 0.63
C THR A 31 4.41 -12.61 1.54
N GLY A 32 3.23 -12.57 2.18
CA GLY A 32 2.76 -13.57 3.13
C GLY A 32 3.16 -13.30 4.59
N ASP A 33 4.06 -12.35 4.87
CA ASP A 33 4.35 -11.92 6.23
C ASP A 33 3.26 -10.96 6.73
N THR A 34 2.84 -11.14 7.97
CA THR A 34 1.92 -10.21 8.63
C THR A 34 2.70 -9.10 9.29
N MET A 35 2.36 -7.86 8.94
CA MET A 35 2.90 -6.65 9.56
C MET A 35 1.96 -6.24 10.68
N GLU A 36 2.46 -6.29 11.91
CA GLU A 36 1.72 -5.89 13.12
C GLU A 36 1.95 -4.41 13.38
N THR A 37 0.94 -3.58 13.14
CA THR A 37 0.99 -2.14 13.38
C THR A 37 0.21 -1.77 14.64
N TYR A 38 0.18 -0.50 15.00
CA TYR A 38 -0.54 -0.06 16.19
C TYR A 38 -2.07 -0.18 16.05
N PHE A 39 -2.61 0.04 14.86
CA PHE A 39 -4.06 0.08 14.65
C PHE A 39 -4.62 -1.19 14.00
N PHE A 40 -3.84 -1.84 13.17
CA PHE A 40 -4.28 -3.01 12.41
C PHE A 40 -3.08 -3.87 12.01
N ASP A 41 -3.34 -5.12 11.72
CA ASP A 41 -2.38 -5.98 11.04
C ASP A 41 -2.67 -5.99 9.54
N PHE A 42 -1.63 -6.09 8.70
CA PHE A 42 -1.81 -6.28 7.27
C PHE A 42 -0.84 -7.29 6.67
N THR A 43 -1.29 -7.95 5.60
CA THR A 43 -0.50 -8.93 4.85
C THR A 43 -0.67 -8.66 3.36
N VAL A 44 0.42 -8.49 2.63
CA VAL A 44 0.40 -8.54 1.15
C VAL A 44 0.48 -10.00 0.75
N ASN A 45 -0.63 -10.55 0.23
CA ASN A 45 -0.75 -11.97 -0.08
C ASN A 45 -0.08 -12.35 -1.39
N SER A 46 -0.27 -11.51 -2.42
CA SER A 46 0.34 -11.67 -3.75
C SER A 46 0.32 -10.35 -4.50
N ALA A 47 1.11 -10.26 -5.57
CA ALA A 47 1.06 -9.11 -6.48
C ALA A 47 1.39 -9.53 -7.92
N TYR A 48 0.73 -8.88 -8.89
CA TYR A 48 0.97 -9.10 -10.30
C TYR A 48 0.85 -7.81 -11.12
N LEU A 49 1.50 -7.80 -12.28
CA LEU A 49 1.40 -6.74 -13.28
C LEU A 49 0.45 -7.14 -14.40
N THR A 50 -0.38 -6.22 -14.85
CA THR A 50 -1.31 -6.45 -15.94
C THR A 50 -1.47 -5.23 -16.83
N SER A 51 -1.85 -5.44 -18.08
CA SER A 51 -2.22 -4.38 -19.04
C SER A 51 -3.70 -4.01 -19.01
N ASP A 52 -4.53 -4.78 -18.29
CA ASP A 52 -5.96 -4.53 -18.11
C ASP A 52 -6.41 -5.03 -16.75
N TYR A 53 -7.16 -4.21 -16.03
CA TYR A 53 -7.83 -4.60 -14.79
C TYR A 53 -9.30 -4.18 -14.86
N ALA A 54 -10.19 -5.15 -14.99
CA ALA A 54 -11.65 -4.93 -15.10
C ALA A 54 -12.05 -3.91 -16.17
N GLY A 55 -11.32 -3.87 -17.30
CA GLY A 55 -11.55 -2.94 -18.41
C GLY A 55 -10.84 -1.60 -18.27
N ARG A 56 -10.11 -1.36 -17.19
CA ARG A 56 -9.20 -0.22 -17.04
C ARG A 56 -7.84 -0.56 -17.59
N THR A 57 -7.33 0.27 -18.50
CA THR A 57 -5.97 0.18 -19.05
C THR A 57 -5.11 1.32 -18.53
N PRO A 58 -3.80 1.10 -18.31
CA PRO A 58 -2.87 2.14 -17.87
C PRO A 58 -2.57 3.15 -18.99
N GLY A 59 -1.99 4.28 -18.62
CA GLY A 59 -1.44 5.25 -19.55
C GLY A 59 -0.24 4.73 -20.33
N GLU A 60 0.17 5.48 -21.36
CA GLU A 60 1.33 5.12 -22.20
C GLU A 60 2.62 5.03 -21.35
N GLY A 61 3.34 3.93 -21.48
CA GLY A 61 4.57 3.66 -20.73
C GLY A 61 4.35 3.05 -19.34
N ASN A 62 3.09 2.85 -18.92
CA ASN A 62 2.73 2.30 -17.63
C ASN A 62 2.12 0.90 -17.74
N VAL A 63 2.01 0.24 -16.59
CA VAL A 63 1.26 -1.00 -16.35
C VAL A 63 0.46 -0.85 -15.06
N LEU A 64 -0.53 -1.71 -14.85
CA LEU A 64 -1.22 -1.80 -13.57
C LEU A 64 -0.55 -2.85 -12.68
N LEU A 65 -0.22 -2.46 -11.47
CA LEU A 65 0.19 -3.36 -10.39
C LEU A 65 -1.03 -3.63 -9.53
N VAL A 66 -1.38 -4.90 -9.39
CA VAL A 66 -2.47 -5.36 -8.52
C VAL A 66 -1.87 -6.10 -7.35
N ALA A 67 -2.13 -5.64 -6.14
CA ALA A 67 -1.68 -6.27 -4.91
C ALA A 67 -2.89 -6.76 -4.11
N ASP A 68 -2.98 -8.07 -3.88
CA ASP A 68 -3.94 -8.68 -2.96
C ASP A 68 -3.47 -8.47 -1.53
N ILE A 69 -4.31 -7.82 -0.71
CA ILE A 69 -4.00 -7.49 0.67
C ILE A 69 -5.10 -7.98 1.61
N THR A 70 -4.69 -8.41 2.79
CA THR A 70 -5.60 -8.68 3.91
C THR A 70 -5.27 -7.69 5.02
N VAL A 71 -6.28 -7.03 5.56
CA VAL A 71 -6.19 -6.09 6.69
C VAL A 71 -7.09 -6.59 7.80
N LYS A 72 -6.61 -6.56 9.04
CA LYS A 72 -7.38 -6.92 10.23
C LYS A 72 -7.28 -5.79 11.25
N ASN A 73 -8.42 -5.23 11.64
CA ASN A 73 -8.48 -4.26 12.72
C ASN A 73 -8.13 -4.93 14.06
N THR A 74 -6.98 -4.62 14.63
CA THR A 74 -6.53 -5.10 15.95
C THR A 74 -6.66 -4.04 17.04
N PHE A 75 -7.17 -2.86 16.68
CA PHE A 75 -7.41 -1.77 17.62
C PHE A 75 -8.70 -1.99 18.43
N GLU A 76 -8.77 -1.37 19.61
CA GLU A 76 -9.91 -1.51 20.55
C GLU A 76 -11.20 -0.83 20.07
N GLN A 77 -11.15 -0.07 18.96
CA GLN A 77 -12.26 0.67 18.39
C GLN A 77 -12.40 0.40 16.90
N SER A 78 -13.54 0.75 16.32
CA SER A 78 -13.68 0.79 14.86
C SER A 78 -12.73 1.83 14.29
N ILE A 79 -12.07 1.48 13.18
CA ILE A 79 -11.17 2.37 12.44
C ILE A 79 -11.74 2.64 11.05
N GLU A 80 -11.33 3.73 10.45
CA GLU A 80 -11.55 4.03 9.03
C GLU A 80 -10.23 3.86 8.30
N MET A 81 -10.23 2.99 7.29
CA MET A 81 -9.08 2.72 6.44
C MET A 81 -9.15 3.59 5.19
N TYR A 82 -8.00 4.06 4.77
CA TYR A 82 -7.81 4.77 3.52
C TYR A 82 -6.89 3.97 2.60
N ASP A 83 -7.22 3.85 1.32
CA ASP A 83 -6.34 3.19 0.35
C ASP A 83 -4.98 3.89 0.27
N THR A 84 -4.95 5.21 0.48
CA THR A 84 -3.74 6.03 0.54
C THR A 84 -2.84 5.77 1.76
N ASP A 85 -3.29 4.96 2.72
CA ASP A 85 -2.42 4.44 3.78
C ASP A 85 -1.33 3.52 3.20
N PHE A 86 -1.60 2.90 2.05
CA PHE A 86 -0.71 1.96 1.37
C PHE A 86 -0.09 2.56 0.12
N GLN A 87 1.15 3.01 0.24
CA GLN A 87 1.93 3.55 -0.87
C GLN A 87 2.79 2.46 -1.50
N VAL A 88 2.72 2.29 -2.84
CA VAL A 88 3.68 1.44 -3.55
C VAL A 88 4.92 2.23 -3.93
N GLN A 89 6.09 1.60 -3.84
CA GLN A 89 7.40 2.20 -4.16
C GLN A 89 8.21 1.25 -5.05
N TRP A 90 9.08 1.83 -5.89
CA TRP A 90 10.06 1.09 -6.72
C TRP A 90 11.36 1.88 -6.80
N ASP A 91 12.45 1.22 -7.20
CA ASP A 91 13.78 1.85 -7.30
C ASP A 91 14.04 2.29 -8.76
N ASP A 92 13.86 3.55 -9.05
CA ASP A 92 14.21 4.20 -10.33
C ASP A 92 15.31 5.26 -10.17
N GLY A 93 15.95 5.29 -9.00
CA GLY A 93 17.02 6.24 -8.66
C GLY A 93 16.54 7.56 -8.08
N ASP A 94 15.25 7.81 -8.07
CA ASP A 94 14.55 8.92 -7.38
C ASP A 94 13.51 8.32 -6.42
N ASP A 95 12.90 9.14 -5.56
CA ASP A 95 11.84 8.70 -4.63
C ASP A 95 10.54 8.45 -5.41
N ALA A 96 10.47 7.30 -6.08
CA ALA A 96 9.35 6.93 -6.93
C ALA A 96 8.29 6.16 -6.13
N TYR A 97 7.05 6.65 -6.19
CA TYR A 97 5.91 6.04 -5.53
C TYR A 97 4.59 6.30 -6.27
N ALA A 98 3.59 5.48 -5.96
CA ALA A 98 2.22 5.71 -6.38
C ALA A 98 1.24 5.35 -5.25
N TYR A 99 0.06 5.95 -5.33
CA TYR A 99 -1.10 5.58 -4.52
C TYR A 99 -2.10 4.76 -5.35
N PRO A 100 -3.02 4.02 -4.70
CA PRO A 100 -4.05 3.30 -5.41
C PRO A 100 -4.90 4.20 -6.31
N ILE A 101 -5.35 3.64 -7.43
CA ILE A 101 -6.16 4.37 -8.44
C ILE A 101 -7.57 4.71 -7.97
N THR A 102 -7.98 4.26 -6.80
CA THR A 102 -9.22 4.61 -6.12
C THR A 102 -9.18 5.98 -5.45
N THR A 103 -8.03 6.65 -5.48
CA THR A 103 -7.89 8.07 -5.11
C THR A 103 -7.26 8.87 -6.25
N ASP A 104 -7.95 9.93 -6.69
CA ASP A 104 -7.40 10.90 -7.64
C ASP A 104 -6.47 11.85 -6.89
N MET A 105 -5.17 11.75 -7.15
CA MET A 105 -4.12 12.52 -6.46
C MET A 105 -4.03 13.99 -6.89
N GLU A 106 -4.68 14.39 -7.98
CA GLU A 106 -4.74 15.81 -8.38
C GLU A 106 -5.83 16.54 -7.62
N THR A 107 -6.98 15.89 -7.44
CA THR A 107 -8.17 16.47 -6.81
C THR A 107 -8.38 16.02 -5.36
N TYR A 108 -7.67 14.99 -4.92
CA TYR A 108 -7.84 14.31 -3.63
C TYR A 108 -9.27 13.83 -3.42
N THR A 109 -9.87 13.29 -4.47
CA THR A 109 -11.23 12.75 -4.45
C THR A 109 -11.21 11.24 -4.64
N GLU A 110 -12.11 10.57 -3.94
CA GLU A 110 -12.32 9.13 -4.10
C GLU A 110 -12.89 8.82 -5.49
N VAL A 111 -12.38 7.76 -6.11
CA VAL A 111 -12.81 7.21 -7.39
C VAL A 111 -13.40 5.83 -7.13
N GLU A 112 -14.58 5.56 -7.69
CA GLU A 112 -15.23 4.26 -7.53
C GLU A 112 -14.34 3.11 -8.01
N PRO A 113 -14.27 2.00 -7.25
CA PRO A 113 -13.58 0.79 -7.69
C PRO A 113 -14.11 0.28 -9.03
N VAL A 114 -13.22 -0.19 -9.90
CA VAL A 114 -13.60 -0.77 -11.19
C VAL A 114 -13.74 -2.29 -11.12
N GLY A 115 -12.99 -2.94 -10.25
CA GLY A 115 -13.02 -4.39 -10.01
C GLY A 115 -13.89 -4.78 -8.81
N GLU A 116 -14.52 -5.95 -8.87
CA GLU A 116 -15.38 -6.46 -7.77
C GLU A 116 -14.60 -6.72 -6.47
N ASN A 117 -13.31 -7.05 -6.58
CA ASN A 117 -12.45 -7.32 -5.42
C ASN A 117 -11.61 -6.10 -5.01
N GLN A 118 -11.67 -5.02 -5.77
CA GLN A 118 -10.90 -3.82 -5.49
C GLN A 118 -11.42 -3.14 -4.21
N LEU A 119 -10.50 -2.83 -3.30
CA LEU A 119 -10.84 -2.06 -2.11
C LEU A 119 -11.23 -0.62 -2.50
N PRO A 120 -12.28 -0.05 -1.88
CA PRO A 120 -12.63 1.35 -2.09
C PRO A 120 -11.58 2.28 -1.48
N GLY A 121 -11.60 3.55 -1.89
CA GLY A 121 -10.68 4.57 -1.36
C GLY A 121 -10.80 4.77 0.15
N THR A 122 -12.01 4.58 0.70
CA THR A 122 -12.28 4.69 2.13
C THR A 122 -13.25 3.60 2.56
N TYR A 123 -12.97 2.93 3.68
CA TYR A 123 -13.88 1.92 4.24
C TYR A 123 -13.73 1.76 5.75
N PRO A 124 -14.86 1.61 6.47
CA PRO A 124 -14.82 1.34 7.90
C PRO A 124 -14.50 -0.13 8.18
N MET A 125 -13.81 -0.37 9.29
CA MET A 125 -13.58 -1.70 9.85
C MET A 125 -14.01 -1.73 11.32
N ALA A 126 -14.90 -2.66 11.65
CA ALA A 126 -15.28 -2.91 13.04
C ALA A 126 -14.10 -3.54 13.83
N VAL A 127 -14.20 -3.54 15.15
CA VAL A 127 -13.24 -4.24 16.02
C VAL A 127 -13.15 -5.71 15.60
N ASP A 128 -11.93 -6.25 15.47
CA ASP A 128 -11.62 -7.61 15.04
C ASP A 128 -12.08 -7.96 13.61
N GLU A 129 -12.61 -7.00 12.84
CA GLU A 129 -12.96 -7.25 11.43
C GLU A 129 -11.69 -7.51 10.61
N GLU A 130 -11.79 -8.52 9.74
CA GLU A 130 -10.78 -8.84 8.73
C GLU A 130 -11.39 -8.63 7.35
N ARG A 131 -10.66 -7.98 6.46
CA ARG A 131 -11.06 -7.71 5.08
C ARG A 131 -9.90 -7.97 4.14
N SER A 132 -10.20 -8.71 3.07
CA SER A 132 -9.27 -8.91 1.95
C SER A 132 -9.80 -8.22 0.71
N GLY A 133 -8.87 -7.76 -0.14
CA GLY A 133 -9.20 -7.16 -1.43
C GLY A 133 -7.95 -6.73 -2.18
N GLU A 134 -8.16 -6.07 -3.29
CA GLU A 134 -7.07 -5.67 -4.19
C GLU A 134 -6.84 -4.16 -4.12
N LEU A 135 -5.58 -3.77 -3.97
CA LEU A 135 -5.08 -2.42 -4.21
C LEU A 135 -4.51 -2.39 -5.63
N VAL A 136 -4.94 -1.44 -6.43
CA VAL A 136 -4.52 -1.31 -7.83
C VAL A 136 -3.78 0.00 -8.01
N TYR A 137 -2.57 -0.07 -8.55
CA TYR A 137 -1.69 1.07 -8.78
C TYR A 137 -1.35 1.20 -10.25
N GLU A 138 -1.10 2.39 -10.73
CA GLU A 138 -0.50 2.63 -12.03
C GLU A 138 0.98 2.94 -11.84
N VAL A 139 1.85 2.09 -12.40
CA VAL A 139 3.31 2.16 -12.22
C VAL A 139 4.02 2.10 -13.58
N PRO A 140 5.24 2.66 -13.72
CA PRO A 140 5.98 2.56 -14.97
C PRO A 140 6.27 1.11 -15.36
N SER A 141 6.19 0.81 -16.66
CA SER A 141 6.57 -0.49 -17.19
C SER A 141 8.08 -0.72 -17.05
N GLY A 142 8.47 -1.99 -16.89
CA GLY A 142 9.88 -2.38 -16.79
C GLY A 142 10.39 -2.60 -15.37
N PHE A 143 9.59 -2.30 -14.35
CA PHE A 143 9.86 -2.67 -12.95
C PHE A 143 9.07 -3.92 -12.59
N THR A 144 9.65 -4.77 -11.76
CA THR A 144 9.02 -5.97 -11.19
C THR A 144 9.17 -6.05 -9.69
N ASP A 145 10.17 -5.36 -9.13
CA ASP A 145 10.46 -5.33 -7.71
C ASP A 145 9.87 -4.06 -7.08
N PHE A 146 9.04 -4.26 -6.07
CA PHE A 146 8.28 -3.21 -5.40
C PHE A 146 8.30 -3.39 -3.89
N SER A 147 7.91 -2.35 -3.18
CA SER A 147 7.44 -2.45 -1.79
C SER A 147 6.11 -1.75 -1.62
N ILE A 148 5.25 -2.28 -0.74
CA ILE A 148 4.14 -1.52 -0.17
C ILE A 148 4.59 -1.00 1.17
N ALA A 149 4.44 0.32 1.36
CA ALA A 149 4.79 1.03 2.58
C ALA A 149 3.55 1.54 3.31
N TYR A 150 3.53 1.41 4.62
CA TYR A 150 2.58 2.04 5.54
C TYR A 150 3.34 2.86 6.57
N LEU A 151 2.95 4.12 6.77
CA LEU A 151 3.50 4.99 7.81
C LEU A 151 2.44 5.21 8.88
N GLU A 152 2.72 4.81 10.11
CA GLU A 152 1.86 5.13 11.25
C GLU A 152 1.76 6.64 11.46
N GLN A 153 0.54 7.12 11.59
CA GLN A 153 0.25 8.52 11.89
C GLN A 153 -0.68 8.58 13.11
N PHE A 154 -0.33 9.41 14.05
CA PHE A 154 -1.08 9.64 15.26
C PHE A 154 -1.52 11.09 15.34
N VAL A 155 -2.77 11.31 15.77
CA VAL A 155 -3.29 12.64 16.06
C VAL A 155 -3.75 12.62 17.52
N ASP A 156 -3.18 13.45 18.36
CA ASP A 156 -3.57 13.53 19.77
C ASP A 156 -4.85 14.37 19.98
N ASP A 157 -5.34 14.40 21.22
CA ASP A 157 -6.55 15.16 21.59
C ASP A 157 -6.42 16.68 21.37
N SER A 158 -5.21 17.20 21.23
CA SER A 158 -4.94 18.61 20.89
C SER A 158 -4.91 18.88 19.39
N GLY A 159 -4.95 17.82 18.57
CA GLY A 159 -4.79 17.88 17.12
C GLY A 159 -3.32 17.97 16.67
N GLU A 160 -2.37 17.66 17.55
CA GLU A 160 -0.96 17.55 17.19
C GLU A 160 -0.71 16.22 16.48
N GLU A 161 -0.10 16.30 15.28
CA GLU A 161 0.24 15.14 14.46
C GLU A 161 1.65 14.64 14.80
N SER A 162 1.79 13.33 14.92
CA SER A 162 3.08 12.65 15.08
C SER A 162 3.13 11.41 14.22
N THR A 163 4.34 10.99 13.85
CA THR A 163 4.57 9.77 13.06
C THR A 163 5.17 8.69 13.93
N GLY A 164 4.72 7.46 13.73
CA GLY A 164 5.26 6.25 14.33
C GLY A 164 6.27 5.55 13.43
N GLU A 165 6.17 4.24 13.39
CA GLU A 165 7.03 3.38 12.59
C GLU A 165 6.56 3.35 11.13
N THR A 166 7.50 3.09 10.20
CA THR A 166 7.18 2.82 8.81
C THR A 166 7.38 1.35 8.53
N PHE A 167 6.36 0.72 7.97
CA PHE A 167 6.37 -0.69 7.61
C PHE A 167 6.55 -0.85 6.11
N PHE A 168 7.33 -1.86 5.71
CA PHE A 168 7.58 -2.18 4.30
C PHE A 168 7.37 -3.67 4.05
N VAL A 169 6.59 -3.99 3.01
CA VAL A 169 6.50 -5.35 2.48
C VAL A 169 7.11 -5.36 1.08
N TYR A 170 8.26 -6.03 0.93
CA TYR A 170 8.99 -6.16 -0.33
C TYR A 170 8.53 -7.39 -1.11
N PHE A 171 8.34 -7.23 -2.43
CA PHE A 171 7.93 -8.33 -3.30
C PHE A 171 8.39 -8.12 -4.74
N THR A 172 8.43 -9.24 -5.49
CA THR A 172 8.53 -9.22 -6.94
C THR A 172 7.15 -9.57 -7.49
N ALA A 173 6.58 -8.68 -8.29
CA ALA A 173 5.28 -8.88 -8.92
C ALA A 173 5.37 -9.87 -10.08
N GLU A 174 4.37 -10.76 -10.21
CA GLU A 174 4.27 -11.66 -11.36
C GLU A 174 3.87 -10.88 -12.62
N ASP A 175 4.64 -11.00 -13.70
CA ASP A 175 4.32 -10.32 -14.96
C ASP A 175 3.26 -11.09 -15.75
N GLN A 176 2.05 -10.58 -15.80
CA GLN A 176 0.91 -11.10 -16.56
C GLN A 176 0.50 -10.17 -17.72
N THR A 177 1.31 -9.17 -18.06
CA THR A 177 1.00 -8.18 -19.12
C THR A 177 0.83 -8.81 -20.51
N GLY A 178 1.43 -9.99 -20.75
CA GLY A 178 1.29 -10.77 -21.98
C GLY A 178 0.18 -11.82 -21.98
N ALA A 179 -0.51 -12.02 -20.86
CA ALA A 179 -1.64 -12.95 -20.78
C ALA A 179 -2.87 -12.31 -21.42
N SER A 180 -3.23 -12.77 -22.62
CA SER A 180 -4.48 -12.37 -23.25
C SER A 180 -5.64 -13.00 -22.49
N ALA A 181 -6.62 -12.18 -22.09
CA ALA A 181 -7.89 -12.61 -21.50
C ALA A 181 -8.72 -13.42 -22.51
#